data_a635ef75b262741ad676d5a9e7595918
#
_entry.id   a635ef75b262741ad676d5a9e7595918
#
_cell.length_a   1.000
_cell.length_b   1.000
_cell.length_c   1.000
_cell.angle_alpha   90.00
_cell.angle_beta   90.00
_cell.angle_gamma   90.00
#
_symmetry.space_group_name_H-M   'P 1'
#
loop_
_entity.id
_entity.type
_entity.pdbx_description
1 polymer ?
#
loop_
_entity_poly.entity_id
_entity_poly.type
_entity_poly.pdbx_seq_one_letter_code
_entity_poly.pdbx_strand_id
1 'polypeptide(L)'
;MAIIISEPQTQKLIDMEQAVKALEKMFRDRAAGKMRSVPRRRLKGSEKQLNMMAAWHQDMDLICLRSYAAEANTITLYNGRTGAIQAIINMGLLSSLRTGAATGVAAKYLAPPNSKTLGIIGPGWQATFQVEAVAETCPIEQVIVYGRTPKRRKDFIKQMSKAVKCDWKEVDSVDEVEAASDILVVSTDSSTPVATGTALKDEVLVASIGANATVKHEVSNNLIRRMDLIVTDDLAAAKADSGDLVEACQTRIARWEDILPLEKIVAEGALQPRPKRIFFQSNGIADEDLAVGKYVLDQTKRKKMKLRRVTEI
;
A
#
# COMPACT_ATOMS: atom_id res chain seq x y z
N MET A 1 17.35 22.36 -14.53
CA MET A 1 16.01 23.01 -14.46
C MET A 1 15.01 21.95 -13.99
N ALA A 2 14.42 22.15 -12.82
CA ALA A 2 13.44 21.24 -12.23
C ALA A 2 12.01 21.65 -12.58
N ILE A 3 11.06 20.71 -12.59
CA ILE A 3 9.65 20.98 -12.75
C ILE A 3 8.88 20.72 -11.44
N ILE A 4 7.81 21.47 -11.21
CA ILE A 4 6.90 21.24 -10.09
C ILE A 4 5.61 20.67 -10.63
N ILE A 5 5.15 19.56 -10.04
CA ILE A 5 3.90 18.88 -10.40
C ILE A 5 2.98 18.91 -9.17
N SER A 6 1.88 19.64 -9.31
CA SER A 6 0.88 19.77 -8.25
C SER A 6 -0.07 18.58 -8.19
N GLU A 7 -0.81 18.44 -7.09
CA GLU A 7 -1.81 17.37 -6.93
C GLU A 7 -2.91 17.37 -8.02
N PRO A 8 -3.53 18.51 -8.41
CA PRO A 8 -4.48 18.52 -9.51
C PRO A 8 -3.89 18.10 -10.87
N GLN A 9 -2.56 18.21 -11.02
CA GLN A 9 -1.88 17.73 -12.22
C GLN A 9 -1.64 16.21 -12.13
N THR A 10 -1.25 15.69 -10.97
CA THR A 10 -1.06 14.25 -10.78
C THR A 10 -2.34 13.46 -11.02
N GLN A 11 -3.49 13.95 -10.54
CA GLN A 11 -4.81 13.34 -10.75
C GLN A 11 -5.17 13.09 -12.23
N LYS A 12 -4.64 13.92 -13.14
CA LYS A 12 -4.88 13.80 -14.58
C LYS A 12 -3.88 12.89 -15.31
N LEU A 13 -2.88 12.42 -14.60
CA LEU A 13 -1.73 11.73 -15.18
C LEU A 13 -1.64 10.25 -14.84
N ILE A 14 -2.30 9.81 -13.77
CA ILE A 14 -2.24 8.43 -13.31
C ILE A 14 -3.57 8.05 -12.64
N ASP A 15 -4.05 6.86 -12.94
CA ASP A 15 -5.17 6.18 -12.30
C ASP A 15 -4.72 4.91 -11.58
N MET A 16 -5.66 4.13 -11.02
CA MET A 16 -5.34 2.94 -10.24
C MET A 16 -4.75 1.83 -11.12
N GLU A 17 -5.28 1.60 -12.31
CA GLU A 17 -4.76 0.59 -13.25
C GLU A 17 -3.28 0.84 -13.56
N GLN A 18 -2.94 2.09 -13.84
CA GLN A 18 -1.59 2.51 -14.17
C GLN A 18 -0.65 2.43 -12.97
N ALA A 19 -1.16 2.74 -11.78
CA ALA A 19 -0.40 2.62 -10.54
C ALA A 19 -0.09 1.14 -10.21
N VAL A 20 -1.06 0.25 -10.34
CA VAL A 20 -0.86 -1.21 -10.15
C VAL A 20 0.20 -1.73 -11.12
N LYS A 21 0.11 -1.38 -12.41
CA LYS A 21 1.12 -1.79 -13.42
C LYS A 21 2.51 -1.25 -13.11
N ALA A 22 2.60 0.00 -12.65
CA ALA A 22 3.88 0.62 -12.27
C ALA A 22 4.51 -0.09 -11.06
N LEU A 23 3.70 -0.42 -10.04
CA LEU A 23 4.19 -1.12 -8.85
C LEU A 23 4.54 -2.58 -9.14
N GLU A 24 3.75 -3.27 -9.94
CA GLU A 24 4.07 -4.64 -10.34
C GLU A 24 5.43 -4.71 -11.05
N LYS A 25 5.69 -3.76 -11.96
CA LYS A 25 7.02 -3.63 -12.58
C LYS A 25 8.10 -3.33 -11.55
N MET A 26 7.84 -2.42 -10.63
CA MET A 26 8.78 -2.05 -9.57
C MET A 26 9.15 -3.27 -8.70
N PHE A 27 8.19 -4.10 -8.28
CA PHE A 27 8.49 -5.31 -7.51
C PHE A 27 9.33 -6.31 -8.32
N ARG A 28 9.12 -6.45 -9.62
CA ARG A 28 10.00 -7.26 -10.50
C ARG A 28 11.42 -6.68 -10.59
N ASP A 29 11.55 -5.36 -10.71
CA ASP A 29 12.84 -4.69 -10.75
C ASP A 29 13.59 -4.83 -9.40
N ARG A 30 12.88 -4.80 -8.27
CA ARG A 30 13.45 -5.09 -6.94
C ARG A 30 13.99 -6.53 -6.87
N ALA A 31 13.18 -7.50 -7.24
CA ALA A 31 13.60 -8.91 -7.28
C ALA A 31 14.82 -9.15 -8.18
N ALA A 32 14.95 -8.38 -9.26
CA ALA A 32 16.12 -8.40 -10.14
C ALA A 32 17.35 -7.65 -9.59
N GLY A 33 17.26 -7.11 -8.36
CA GLY A 33 18.35 -6.37 -7.72
C GLY A 33 18.63 -4.98 -8.30
N LYS A 34 17.70 -4.44 -9.10
CA LYS A 34 17.86 -3.14 -9.79
C LYS A 34 17.55 -1.95 -8.90
N MET A 35 17.06 -2.16 -7.70
CA MET A 35 16.65 -1.10 -6.79
C MET A 35 17.37 -1.19 -5.45
N ARG A 36 17.61 -0.03 -4.85
CA ARG A 36 18.08 0.11 -3.47
C ARG A 36 17.26 1.17 -2.77
N SER A 37 16.88 0.92 -1.53
CA SER A 37 16.08 1.86 -0.75
C SER A 37 16.59 2.03 0.67
N VAL A 38 16.23 3.17 1.24
CA VAL A 38 16.44 3.51 2.65
C VAL A 38 15.07 3.50 3.31
N PRO A 39 14.84 2.64 4.31
CA PRO A 39 13.59 2.61 5.07
C PRO A 39 13.31 3.96 5.72
N ARG A 40 12.05 4.15 6.10
CA ARG A 40 11.57 5.39 6.73
C ARG A 40 12.41 5.76 7.95
N ARG A 41 12.86 7.02 7.97
CA ARG A 41 13.50 7.67 9.09
C ARG A 41 12.62 8.80 9.59
N ARG A 42 12.58 8.96 10.89
CA ARG A 42 11.74 9.96 11.56
C ARG A 42 12.63 10.93 12.33
N LEU A 43 12.53 12.23 12.00
CA LEU A 43 13.16 13.30 12.75
C LEU A 43 12.09 14.06 13.52
N LYS A 44 12.14 13.96 14.82
CA LYS A 44 11.20 14.66 15.71
C LYS A 44 11.67 16.09 15.95
N GLY A 45 10.86 17.07 15.58
CA GLY A 45 10.97 18.45 16.01
C GLY A 45 10.29 18.69 17.36
N SER A 46 10.12 19.94 17.76
CA SER A 46 9.44 20.28 19.02
C SER A 46 7.98 19.81 19.05
N GLU A 47 7.22 20.02 17.95
CA GLU A 47 5.80 19.68 17.86
C GLU A 47 5.48 18.74 16.70
N LYS A 48 6.24 18.77 15.64
CA LYS A 48 5.98 18.01 14.42
C LYS A 48 7.12 17.04 14.13
N GLN A 49 6.81 16.02 13.35
CA GLN A 49 7.77 15.03 12.90
C GLN A 49 7.91 15.09 11.39
N LEU A 50 9.14 15.08 10.90
CA LEU A 50 9.47 14.88 9.50
C LEU A 50 9.80 13.42 9.28
N ASN A 51 9.13 12.82 8.31
CA ASN A 51 9.41 11.47 7.84
C ASN A 51 10.15 11.54 6.50
N MET A 52 11.17 10.72 6.35
CA MET A 52 11.99 10.65 5.14
C MET A 52 12.26 9.22 4.76
N MET A 53 12.24 8.92 3.47
CA MET A 53 12.70 7.67 2.89
C MET A 53 13.18 7.90 1.48
N ALA A 54 14.06 7.05 0.96
CA ALA A 54 14.64 7.24 -0.37
C ALA A 54 14.75 5.90 -1.11
N ALA A 55 14.71 5.98 -2.43
CA ALA A 55 14.95 4.85 -3.32
C ALA A 55 15.78 5.28 -4.54
N TRP A 56 16.56 4.36 -5.07
CA TRP A 56 17.30 4.51 -6.32
C TRP A 56 17.02 3.34 -7.24
N HIS A 57 16.86 3.63 -8.51
CA HIS A 57 16.67 2.62 -9.55
C HIS A 57 17.84 2.66 -10.54
N GLN A 58 18.51 1.52 -10.73
CA GLN A 58 19.74 1.41 -11.51
C GLN A 58 19.56 1.79 -12.99
N ASP A 59 18.65 1.13 -13.70
CA ASP A 59 18.49 1.33 -15.16
C ASP A 59 17.97 2.73 -15.51
N MET A 60 17.17 3.33 -14.62
CA MET A 60 16.65 4.70 -14.80
C MET A 60 17.64 5.76 -14.35
N ASP A 61 18.64 5.37 -13.57
CA ASP A 61 19.57 6.24 -12.85
C ASP A 61 18.84 7.41 -12.18
N LEU A 62 17.80 7.05 -11.41
CA LEU A 62 16.87 7.97 -10.78
C LEU A 62 16.82 7.74 -9.28
N ILE A 63 17.00 8.81 -8.52
CA ILE A 63 16.84 8.80 -7.06
C ILE A 63 15.53 9.49 -6.73
N CYS A 64 14.75 8.90 -5.82
CA CYS A 64 13.57 9.47 -5.21
C CYS A 64 13.85 9.74 -3.73
N LEU A 65 13.66 10.95 -3.30
CA LEU A 65 13.59 11.33 -1.90
C LEU A 65 12.13 11.65 -1.55
N ARG A 66 11.53 10.84 -0.73
CA ARG A 66 10.23 11.11 -0.11
C ARG A 66 10.42 11.89 1.17
N SER A 67 9.71 13.01 1.33
CA SER A 67 9.63 13.73 2.60
C SER A 67 8.19 14.15 2.89
N TYR A 68 7.75 13.96 4.12
CA TYR A 68 6.41 14.36 4.52
C TYR A 68 6.33 14.68 6.01
N ALA A 69 5.55 15.71 6.30
CA ALA A 69 5.13 16.17 7.62
C ALA A 69 3.62 16.46 7.58
N ALA A 70 3.08 17.09 8.62
CA ALA A 70 1.64 17.35 8.71
C ALA A 70 1.06 18.11 7.49
N GLU A 71 1.81 19.10 6.95
CA GLU A 71 1.34 19.98 5.88
C GLU A 71 2.10 19.83 4.56
N ALA A 72 3.22 19.11 4.58
CA ALA A 72 4.07 18.92 3.40
C ALA A 72 4.17 17.44 3.07
N ASN A 73 3.90 17.10 1.81
CA ASN A 73 3.91 15.71 1.35
C ASN A 73 4.41 15.67 -0.10
N THR A 74 5.72 15.42 -0.27
CA THR A 74 6.38 15.53 -1.57
C THR A 74 7.36 14.39 -1.83
N ILE A 75 7.61 14.15 -3.12
CA ILE A 75 8.83 13.50 -3.57
C ILE A 75 9.67 14.47 -4.39
N THR A 76 10.98 14.33 -4.26
CA THR A 76 11.96 14.97 -5.14
C THR A 76 12.67 13.90 -5.93
N LEU A 77 12.61 14.01 -7.25
CA LEU A 77 13.29 13.12 -8.18
C LEU A 77 14.60 13.74 -8.65
N TYR A 78 15.70 13.01 -8.47
CA TYR A 78 17.04 13.44 -8.85
C TYR A 78 17.60 12.57 -9.97
N ASN A 79 18.36 13.13 -10.87
CA ASN A 79 19.22 12.35 -11.77
C ASN A 79 20.33 11.72 -10.94
N GLY A 80 20.46 10.39 -10.99
CA GLY A 80 21.42 9.66 -10.16
C GLY A 80 22.87 9.95 -10.47
N ARG A 81 23.18 10.34 -11.73
CA ARG A 81 24.55 10.64 -12.19
C ARG A 81 24.99 12.05 -11.81
N THR A 82 24.10 13.03 -11.98
CA THR A 82 24.47 14.45 -11.84
C THR A 82 24.03 15.05 -10.51
N GLY A 83 23.15 14.38 -9.77
CA GLY A 83 22.50 14.93 -8.58
C GLY A 83 21.47 16.05 -8.87
N ALA A 84 21.24 16.39 -10.13
CA ALA A 84 20.32 17.46 -10.50
C ALA A 84 18.87 17.08 -10.22
N ILE A 85 18.10 17.99 -9.63
CA ILE A 85 16.66 17.81 -9.43
C ILE A 85 15.95 17.84 -10.77
N GLN A 86 15.19 16.78 -11.06
CA GLN A 86 14.35 16.68 -12.25
C GLN A 86 12.91 17.15 -11.99
N ALA A 87 12.35 16.77 -10.86
CA ALA A 87 10.97 17.12 -10.49
C ALA A 87 10.78 17.17 -8.97
N ILE A 88 9.86 18.03 -8.54
CA ILE A 88 9.25 18.01 -7.21
C ILE A 88 7.76 17.74 -7.42
N ILE A 89 7.25 16.67 -6.84
CA ILE A 89 5.88 16.18 -7.06
C ILE A 89 5.13 16.16 -5.74
N ASN A 90 3.93 16.73 -5.72
CA ASN A 90 3.03 16.60 -4.58
C ASN A 90 2.51 15.15 -4.48
N MET A 91 2.54 14.60 -3.27
CA MET A 91 2.21 13.21 -2.98
C MET A 91 0.90 13.03 -2.20
N GLY A 92 0.08 14.04 -2.05
CA GLY A 92 -1.18 13.94 -1.33
C GLY A 92 -2.01 12.74 -1.81
N LEU A 93 -2.48 12.80 -3.04
CA LEU A 93 -3.21 11.72 -3.69
C LEU A 93 -2.30 10.51 -4.02
N LEU A 94 -1.14 10.76 -4.61
CA LEU A 94 -0.25 9.69 -5.06
C LEU A 94 0.17 8.74 -3.95
N SER A 95 0.32 9.24 -2.73
CA SER A 95 0.64 8.41 -1.57
C SER A 95 -0.45 7.38 -1.28
N SER A 96 -1.71 7.78 -1.37
CA SER A 96 -2.83 6.88 -1.14
C SER A 96 -3.02 5.92 -2.31
N LEU A 97 -2.87 6.43 -3.54
CA LEU A 97 -2.98 5.65 -4.77
C LEU A 97 -1.94 4.51 -4.81
N ARG A 98 -0.63 4.81 -4.54
CA ARG A 98 0.42 3.77 -4.55
C ARG A 98 0.24 2.76 -3.41
N THR A 99 -0.30 3.18 -2.25
CA THR A 99 -0.60 2.28 -1.14
C THR A 99 -1.73 1.31 -1.50
N GLY A 100 -2.79 1.78 -2.17
CA GLY A 100 -3.81 0.90 -2.74
C GLY A 100 -3.23 -0.04 -3.79
N ALA A 101 -2.44 0.50 -4.72
CA ALA A 101 -1.82 -0.27 -5.79
C ALA A 101 -0.92 -1.41 -5.28
N ALA A 102 -0.19 -1.21 -4.16
CA ALA A 102 0.60 -2.27 -3.53
C ALA A 102 -0.29 -3.44 -3.05
N THR A 103 -1.44 -3.12 -2.45
CA THR A 103 -2.43 -4.13 -2.07
C THR A 103 -3.07 -4.79 -3.31
N GLY A 104 -3.32 -4.04 -4.37
CA GLY A 104 -3.79 -4.60 -5.63
C GLY A 104 -2.81 -5.60 -6.22
N VAL A 105 -1.50 -5.28 -6.23
CA VAL A 105 -0.45 -6.24 -6.64
C VAL A 105 -0.45 -7.45 -5.71
N ALA A 106 -0.49 -7.25 -4.39
CA ALA A 106 -0.56 -8.36 -3.44
C ALA A 106 -1.79 -9.25 -3.69
N ALA A 107 -2.97 -8.66 -3.89
CA ALA A 107 -4.20 -9.40 -4.18
C ALA A 107 -4.09 -10.22 -5.47
N LYS A 108 -3.53 -9.66 -6.53
CA LYS A 108 -3.31 -10.36 -7.81
C LYS A 108 -2.52 -11.66 -7.67
N TYR A 109 -1.54 -11.70 -6.76
CA TYR A 109 -0.64 -12.85 -6.60
C TYR A 109 -0.98 -13.75 -5.41
N LEU A 110 -1.66 -13.22 -4.39
CA LEU A 110 -1.86 -13.88 -3.11
C LEU A 110 -3.33 -14.24 -2.81
N ALA A 111 -4.30 -13.61 -3.48
CA ALA A 111 -5.70 -13.91 -3.20
C ALA A 111 -6.09 -15.34 -3.58
N PRO A 112 -7.07 -15.96 -2.92
CA PRO A 112 -7.66 -17.21 -3.37
C PRO A 112 -8.12 -17.11 -4.83
N PRO A 113 -7.98 -18.19 -5.62
CA PRO A 113 -8.52 -18.21 -6.97
C PRO A 113 -10.02 -17.88 -6.96
N ASN A 114 -10.45 -17.06 -7.92
CA ASN A 114 -11.86 -16.65 -8.05
C ASN A 114 -12.41 -15.88 -6.82
N SER A 115 -11.57 -15.15 -6.10
CA SER A 115 -12.02 -14.27 -5.03
C SER A 115 -13.07 -13.28 -5.53
N LYS A 116 -14.24 -13.26 -4.88
CA LYS A 116 -15.41 -12.44 -5.26
C LYS A 116 -15.82 -11.46 -4.18
N THR A 117 -15.47 -11.74 -2.93
CA THR A 117 -15.89 -10.93 -1.78
C THR A 117 -14.72 -10.21 -1.15
N LEU A 118 -14.77 -8.88 -1.19
CA LEU A 118 -13.82 -8.01 -0.51
C LEU A 118 -14.42 -7.49 0.80
N GLY A 119 -13.79 -7.81 1.92
CA GLY A 119 -14.11 -7.23 3.22
C GLY A 119 -13.26 -6.02 3.53
N ILE A 120 -13.86 -4.98 4.09
CA ILE A 120 -13.18 -3.76 4.53
C ILE A 120 -13.45 -3.54 6.01
N ILE A 121 -12.38 -3.50 6.80
CA ILE A 121 -12.40 -3.03 8.19
C ILE A 121 -11.75 -1.65 8.21
N GLY A 122 -12.53 -0.63 8.61
CA GLY A 122 -12.08 0.77 8.65
C GLY A 122 -12.34 1.53 7.34
N PRO A 123 -13.60 1.95 7.09
CA PRO A 123 -14.01 2.68 5.88
C PRO A 123 -13.56 4.15 5.95
N GLY A 124 -12.25 4.38 5.88
CA GLY A 124 -11.61 5.68 5.87
C GLY A 124 -11.12 6.08 4.48
N TRP A 125 -10.37 7.19 4.41
CA TRP A 125 -9.77 7.70 3.18
C TRP A 125 -8.92 6.65 2.46
N GLN A 126 -8.02 5.97 3.17
CA GLN A 126 -7.15 4.96 2.56
C GLN A 126 -7.94 3.77 2.01
N ALA A 127 -9.03 3.38 2.66
CA ALA A 127 -9.88 2.27 2.22
C ALA A 127 -10.46 2.48 0.82
N THR A 128 -10.69 3.72 0.36
CA THR A 128 -11.20 4.01 -0.99
C THR A 128 -10.24 3.48 -2.05
N PHE A 129 -8.94 3.72 -1.88
CA PHE A 129 -7.90 3.26 -2.80
C PHE A 129 -7.67 1.75 -2.71
N GLN A 130 -7.90 1.15 -1.53
CA GLN A 130 -7.82 -0.30 -1.36
C GLN A 130 -8.91 -1.01 -2.17
N VAL A 131 -10.16 -0.52 -2.07
CA VAL A 131 -11.28 -1.07 -2.84
C VAL A 131 -11.02 -0.95 -4.34
N GLU A 132 -10.63 0.23 -4.82
CA GLU A 132 -10.32 0.44 -6.24
C GLU A 132 -9.22 -0.51 -6.74
N ALA A 133 -8.14 -0.67 -5.96
CA ALA A 133 -7.00 -1.50 -6.35
C ALA A 133 -7.32 -3.00 -6.38
N VAL A 134 -8.06 -3.49 -5.38
CA VAL A 134 -8.46 -4.90 -5.35
C VAL A 134 -9.48 -5.20 -6.45
N ALA A 135 -10.43 -4.30 -6.70
CA ALA A 135 -11.40 -4.46 -7.79
C ALA A 135 -10.75 -4.37 -9.19
N GLU A 136 -9.60 -3.65 -9.32
CA GLU A 136 -8.83 -3.62 -10.57
C GLU A 136 -8.13 -4.95 -10.87
N THR A 137 -7.78 -5.71 -9.83
CA THR A 137 -6.93 -6.91 -9.97
C THR A 137 -7.66 -8.23 -9.74
N CYS A 138 -8.82 -8.19 -9.10
CA CYS A 138 -9.64 -9.36 -8.76
C CYS A 138 -11.10 -9.15 -9.22
N PRO A 139 -11.82 -10.22 -9.62
CA PRO A 139 -13.20 -10.12 -10.09
C PRO A 139 -14.19 -9.96 -8.94
N ILE A 140 -14.10 -8.84 -8.21
CA ILE A 140 -14.92 -8.58 -7.03
C ILE A 140 -16.39 -8.34 -7.43
N GLU A 141 -17.28 -9.19 -6.88
CA GLU A 141 -18.72 -9.10 -7.07
C GLU A 141 -19.43 -8.45 -5.87
N GLN A 142 -18.79 -8.50 -4.67
CA GLN A 142 -19.37 -7.95 -3.46
C GLN A 142 -18.29 -7.28 -2.58
N VAL A 143 -18.63 -6.13 -1.99
CA VAL A 143 -17.84 -5.46 -0.94
C VAL A 143 -18.65 -5.41 0.36
N ILE A 144 -18.06 -5.92 1.44
CA ILE A 144 -18.65 -5.93 2.78
C ILE A 144 -17.85 -4.99 3.67
N VAL A 145 -18.55 -4.08 4.35
CA VAL A 145 -17.93 -2.97 5.07
C VAL A 145 -18.27 -3.01 6.55
N TYR A 146 -17.24 -3.05 7.38
CA TYR A 146 -17.33 -2.86 8.82
C TYR A 146 -16.58 -1.60 9.26
N GLY A 147 -17.12 -0.91 10.22
CA GLY A 147 -16.51 0.22 10.91
C GLY A 147 -17.36 0.64 12.11
N ARG A 148 -16.75 1.17 13.15
CA ARG A 148 -17.42 1.52 14.43
C ARG A 148 -18.60 2.47 14.29
N THR A 149 -18.59 3.32 13.27
CA THR A 149 -19.60 4.38 13.07
C THR A 149 -20.50 4.03 11.88
N PRO A 150 -21.79 3.69 12.10
CA PRO A 150 -22.73 3.32 11.03
C PRO A 150 -22.84 4.40 9.93
N LYS A 151 -22.87 5.67 10.32
CA LYS A 151 -22.91 6.78 9.34
C LYS A 151 -21.70 6.74 8.40
N ARG A 152 -20.48 6.51 8.91
CA ARG A 152 -19.28 6.44 8.07
C ARG A 152 -19.31 5.24 7.10
N ARG A 153 -19.85 4.10 7.51
CA ARG A 153 -20.06 2.94 6.63
C ARG A 153 -20.98 3.32 5.46
N LYS A 154 -22.14 3.92 5.74
CA LYS A 154 -23.12 4.35 4.73
C LYS A 154 -22.55 5.40 3.78
N ASP A 155 -21.85 6.41 4.30
CA ASP A 155 -21.22 7.45 3.50
C ASP A 155 -20.15 6.86 2.58
N PHE A 156 -19.32 5.94 3.10
CA PHE A 156 -18.32 5.23 2.33
C PHE A 156 -18.94 4.39 1.19
N ILE A 157 -19.95 3.58 1.49
CA ILE A 157 -20.67 2.79 0.48
C ILE A 157 -21.29 3.69 -0.57
N LYS A 158 -21.95 4.78 -0.17
CA LYS A 158 -22.55 5.76 -1.09
C LYS A 158 -21.52 6.40 -2.03
N GLN A 159 -20.31 6.64 -1.53
CA GLN A 159 -19.21 7.16 -2.34
C GLN A 159 -18.67 6.11 -3.30
N MET A 160 -18.31 4.94 -2.77
CA MET A 160 -17.54 3.93 -3.50
C MET A 160 -18.39 3.13 -4.49
N SER A 161 -19.69 2.96 -4.27
CA SER A 161 -20.60 2.32 -5.23
C SER A 161 -20.76 3.08 -6.56
N LYS A 162 -20.29 4.34 -6.61
CA LYS A 162 -20.20 5.10 -7.86
C LYS A 162 -18.96 4.73 -8.66
N ALA A 163 -17.86 4.43 -7.99
CA ALA A 163 -16.57 4.11 -8.59
C ALA A 163 -16.46 2.61 -8.94
N VAL A 164 -16.85 1.73 -8.03
CA VAL A 164 -16.78 0.27 -8.22
C VAL A 164 -18.19 -0.30 -8.27
N LYS A 165 -18.52 -0.95 -9.40
CA LYS A 165 -19.85 -1.50 -9.69
C LYS A 165 -19.92 -2.97 -9.26
N CYS A 166 -20.38 -3.18 -8.04
CA CYS A 166 -20.60 -4.49 -7.42
C CYS A 166 -21.68 -4.37 -6.34
N ASP A 167 -22.02 -5.46 -5.67
CA ASP A 167 -22.89 -5.43 -4.52
C ASP A 167 -22.19 -4.88 -3.29
N TRP A 168 -22.90 -4.09 -2.49
CA TRP A 168 -22.38 -3.46 -1.29
C TRP A 168 -23.22 -3.81 -0.07
N LYS A 169 -22.56 -4.22 1.01
CA LYS A 169 -23.22 -4.56 2.27
C LYS A 169 -22.47 -3.96 3.45
N GLU A 170 -23.18 -3.34 4.39
CA GLU A 170 -22.65 -3.06 5.71
C GLU A 170 -22.98 -4.19 6.68
N VAL A 171 -22.07 -4.41 7.64
CA VAL A 171 -22.23 -5.38 8.72
C VAL A 171 -21.91 -4.75 10.06
N ASP A 172 -22.38 -5.34 11.14
CA ASP A 172 -22.30 -4.76 12.48
C ASP A 172 -21.20 -5.37 13.36
N SER A 173 -20.52 -6.43 12.88
CA SER A 173 -19.43 -7.08 13.61
C SER A 173 -18.21 -7.38 12.73
N VAL A 174 -17.07 -7.51 13.37
CA VAL A 174 -15.82 -7.97 12.73
C VAL A 174 -15.96 -9.41 12.26
N ASP A 175 -16.60 -10.28 13.05
CA ASP A 175 -16.78 -11.69 12.72
C ASP A 175 -17.60 -11.86 11.42
N GLU A 176 -18.61 -11.01 11.19
CA GLU A 176 -19.38 -11.06 9.95
C GLU A 176 -18.53 -10.73 8.71
N VAL A 177 -17.66 -9.70 8.80
CA VAL A 177 -16.81 -9.35 7.67
C VAL A 177 -15.70 -10.38 7.47
N GLU A 178 -15.11 -10.92 8.57
CA GLU A 178 -14.12 -12.00 8.48
C GLU A 178 -14.70 -13.26 7.82
N ALA A 179 -15.89 -13.68 8.24
CA ALA A 179 -16.55 -14.90 7.74
C ALA A 179 -16.93 -14.83 6.26
N ALA A 180 -17.21 -13.65 5.77
CA ALA A 180 -17.67 -13.46 4.40
C ALA A 180 -16.54 -13.23 3.38
N SER A 181 -15.37 -12.77 3.82
CA SER A 181 -14.31 -12.26 2.93
C SER A 181 -13.44 -13.34 2.31
N ASP A 182 -13.20 -13.23 1.01
CA ASP A 182 -12.10 -13.94 0.32
C ASP A 182 -10.82 -13.12 0.42
N ILE A 183 -10.96 -11.81 0.37
CA ILE A 183 -9.90 -10.83 0.61
C ILE A 183 -10.40 -9.89 1.72
N LEU A 184 -9.67 -9.79 2.81
CA LEU A 184 -9.96 -8.89 3.93
C LEU A 184 -8.91 -7.81 4.00
N VAL A 185 -9.31 -6.55 3.88
CA VAL A 185 -8.43 -5.39 4.05
C VAL A 185 -8.74 -4.70 5.37
N VAL A 186 -7.72 -4.56 6.22
CA VAL A 186 -7.77 -3.79 7.45
C VAL A 186 -7.03 -2.48 7.23
N SER A 187 -7.77 -1.37 7.32
CA SER A 187 -7.27 -0.02 7.00
C SER A 187 -7.74 0.99 8.04
N THR A 188 -7.21 0.86 9.24
CA THR A 188 -7.60 1.65 10.41
C THR A 188 -6.44 2.50 10.93
N ASP A 189 -6.71 3.33 11.92
CA ASP A 189 -5.71 4.06 12.71
C ASP A 189 -5.66 3.53 14.15
N SER A 190 -5.94 2.25 14.33
CA SER A 190 -6.04 1.64 15.66
C SER A 190 -4.68 1.40 16.30
N SER A 191 -4.60 1.58 17.62
CA SER A 191 -3.48 1.14 18.45
C SER A 191 -3.76 -0.17 19.17
N THR A 192 -4.92 -0.79 18.92
CA THR A 192 -5.30 -2.10 19.44
C THR A 192 -5.88 -2.93 18.31
N PRO A 193 -5.62 -4.26 18.30
CA PRO A 193 -6.12 -5.13 17.24
C PRO A 193 -7.63 -5.04 17.04
N VAL A 194 -8.06 -4.92 15.78
CA VAL A 194 -9.46 -4.88 15.37
C VAL A 194 -9.86 -6.21 14.72
N ALA A 195 -9.06 -6.72 13.79
CA ALA A 195 -9.29 -8.03 13.20
C ALA A 195 -8.74 -9.13 14.12
N THR A 196 -9.60 -10.07 14.51
CA THR A 196 -9.27 -11.08 15.50
C THR A 196 -8.86 -12.42 14.92
N GLY A 197 -9.27 -12.70 13.68
CA GLY A 197 -9.07 -13.97 12.99
C GLY A 197 -9.95 -15.11 13.51
N THR A 198 -10.99 -14.81 14.29
CA THR A 198 -11.87 -15.85 14.88
C THR A 198 -12.78 -16.49 13.84
N ALA A 199 -13.25 -15.72 12.89
CA ALA A 199 -14.24 -16.14 11.89
C ALA A 199 -13.68 -16.24 10.46
N LEU A 200 -12.38 -16.18 10.25
CA LEU A 200 -11.79 -16.24 8.89
C LEU A 200 -12.14 -17.52 8.16
N LYS A 201 -12.39 -17.37 6.86
CA LYS A 201 -12.52 -18.51 5.94
C LYS A 201 -11.28 -19.41 5.94
N ASP A 202 -11.43 -20.63 5.43
CA ASP A 202 -10.30 -21.55 5.26
C ASP A 202 -9.29 -21.05 4.23
N GLU A 203 -9.78 -20.38 3.20
CA GLU A 203 -8.93 -19.72 2.20
C GLU A 203 -9.21 -18.22 2.21
N VAL A 204 -8.19 -17.43 2.52
CA VAL A 204 -8.31 -15.97 2.61
C VAL A 204 -6.97 -15.28 2.40
N LEU A 205 -7.00 -14.07 1.84
CA LEU A 205 -5.94 -13.09 1.95
C LEU A 205 -6.36 -12.01 2.95
N VAL A 206 -5.55 -11.77 3.97
CA VAL A 206 -5.72 -10.64 4.90
C VAL A 206 -4.62 -9.62 4.63
N ALA A 207 -4.98 -8.37 4.34
CA ALA A 207 -4.05 -7.27 4.13
C ALA A 207 -4.21 -6.21 5.22
N SER A 208 -3.16 -5.92 5.98
CA SER A 208 -3.09 -4.85 6.98
C SER A 208 -2.30 -3.67 6.43
N ILE A 209 -2.88 -2.46 6.51
CA ILE A 209 -2.36 -1.25 5.88
C ILE A 209 -2.01 -0.16 6.90
N GLY A 210 -2.74 -0.09 8.01
CA GLY A 210 -2.63 0.99 8.99
C GLY A 210 -1.54 0.79 10.04
N ALA A 211 -1.07 -0.45 10.26
CA ALA A 211 -0.07 -0.77 11.27
C ALA A 211 1.38 -0.41 10.83
N ASN A 212 1.56 0.80 10.30
CA ASN A 212 2.83 1.32 9.77
C ASN A 212 3.63 2.17 10.78
N ALA A 213 3.43 1.93 12.05
CA ALA A 213 4.22 2.42 13.18
C ALA A 213 4.10 1.41 14.32
N THR A 214 5.17 1.22 15.09
CA THR A 214 5.25 0.19 16.13
C THR A 214 4.20 0.30 17.26
N VAL A 215 3.54 1.45 17.35
CA VAL A 215 2.44 1.71 18.31
C VAL A 215 1.06 1.45 17.74
N LYS A 216 0.95 1.04 16.47
CA LYS A 216 -0.31 0.76 15.78
C LYS A 216 -0.49 -0.73 15.57
N HIS A 217 -1.69 -1.20 15.87
CA HIS A 217 -2.05 -2.61 15.76
C HIS A 217 -3.42 -2.75 15.13
N GLU A 218 -3.49 -3.47 14.03
CA GLU A 218 -4.74 -3.74 13.30
C GLU A 218 -5.22 -5.17 13.46
N VAL A 219 -4.26 -6.12 13.52
CA VAL A 219 -4.57 -7.55 13.59
C VAL A 219 -4.05 -8.16 14.90
N SER A 220 -4.78 -9.13 15.42
CA SER A 220 -4.38 -9.82 16.64
C SER A 220 -3.27 -10.84 16.38
N ASN A 221 -2.50 -11.14 17.41
CA ASN A 221 -1.56 -12.24 17.39
C ASN A 221 -2.23 -13.60 17.10
N ASN A 222 -3.51 -13.76 17.48
CA ASN A 222 -4.28 -14.96 17.14
C ASN A 222 -4.52 -15.07 15.62
N LEU A 223 -4.81 -13.95 14.94
CA LEU A 223 -4.93 -13.92 13.49
C LEU A 223 -3.61 -14.35 12.84
N ILE A 224 -2.50 -13.73 13.21
CA ILE A 224 -1.17 -14.02 12.63
C ILE A 224 -0.78 -15.49 12.82
N ARG A 225 -1.06 -16.08 14.01
CA ARG A 225 -0.78 -17.51 14.29
C ARG A 225 -1.51 -18.46 13.35
N ARG A 226 -2.64 -18.05 12.79
CA ARG A 226 -3.47 -18.87 11.89
C ARG A 226 -3.07 -18.76 10.42
N MET A 227 -2.09 -17.94 10.09
CA MET A 227 -1.63 -17.75 8.71
C MET A 227 -0.61 -18.83 8.34
N ASP A 228 -0.76 -19.36 7.14
CA ASP A 228 0.17 -20.34 6.56
C ASP A 228 1.37 -19.63 5.92
N LEU A 229 1.19 -18.37 5.51
CA LEU A 229 2.23 -17.53 4.90
C LEU A 229 2.06 -16.07 5.34
N ILE A 230 3.18 -15.44 5.69
CA ILE A 230 3.25 -13.99 5.95
C ILE A 230 4.10 -13.34 4.87
N VAL A 231 3.57 -12.27 4.28
CA VAL A 231 4.21 -11.50 3.21
C VAL A 231 4.26 -10.02 3.60
N THR A 232 5.31 -9.32 3.21
CA THR A 232 5.42 -7.86 3.39
C THR A 232 5.96 -7.19 2.12
N ASP A 233 5.70 -5.90 1.98
CA ASP A 233 6.27 -5.08 0.90
C ASP A 233 7.80 -4.97 1.00
N ASP A 234 8.35 -4.86 2.22
CA ASP A 234 9.79 -4.81 2.48
C ASP A 234 10.11 -5.27 3.91
N LEU A 235 11.05 -6.21 4.05
CA LEU A 235 11.44 -6.76 5.36
C LEU A 235 12.12 -5.73 6.27
N ALA A 236 12.92 -4.82 5.72
CA ALA A 236 13.60 -3.81 6.52
C ALA A 236 12.61 -2.75 7.03
N ALA A 237 11.66 -2.35 6.19
CA ALA A 237 10.57 -1.47 6.57
C ALA A 237 9.65 -2.12 7.62
N ALA A 238 9.30 -3.41 7.44
CA ALA A 238 8.47 -4.13 8.40
C ALA A 238 9.14 -4.25 9.77
N LYS A 239 10.43 -4.58 9.82
CA LYS A 239 11.20 -4.62 11.06
C LYS A 239 11.27 -3.28 11.78
N ALA A 240 11.27 -2.18 11.04
CA ALA A 240 11.37 -0.83 11.59
C ALA A 240 10.02 -0.27 12.04
N ASP A 241 8.95 -0.58 11.32
CA ASP A 241 7.69 0.17 11.38
C ASP A 241 6.44 -0.67 11.63
N SER A 242 6.38 -1.97 11.29
CA SER A 242 5.16 -2.75 11.43
C SER A 242 4.86 -3.06 12.89
N GLY A 243 3.79 -2.48 13.45
CA GLY A 243 3.37 -2.79 14.81
C GLY A 243 2.98 -4.27 14.95
N ASP A 244 2.17 -4.77 14.02
CA ASP A 244 1.67 -6.15 14.07
C ASP A 244 2.78 -7.20 13.94
N LEU A 245 3.69 -7.04 12.95
CA LEU A 245 4.76 -8.03 12.74
C LEU A 245 5.87 -7.95 13.79
N VAL A 246 6.19 -6.74 14.28
CA VAL A 246 7.17 -6.56 15.36
C VAL A 246 6.69 -7.26 16.62
N GLU A 247 5.43 -7.06 17.02
CA GLU A 247 4.84 -7.72 18.19
C GLU A 247 4.78 -9.24 17.99
N ALA A 248 4.32 -9.71 16.83
CA ALA A 248 4.24 -11.14 16.55
C ALA A 248 5.61 -11.85 16.60
N CYS A 249 6.67 -11.19 16.11
CA CYS A 249 8.02 -11.74 16.18
C CYS A 249 8.61 -11.66 17.60
N GLN A 250 8.36 -10.58 18.34
CA GLN A 250 8.79 -10.48 19.75
C GLN A 250 8.13 -11.53 20.65
N THR A 251 6.87 -11.85 20.38
CA THR A 251 6.11 -12.88 21.10
C THR A 251 6.31 -14.29 20.55
N ARG A 252 7.19 -14.47 19.56
CA ARG A 252 7.54 -15.75 18.92
C ARG A 252 6.36 -16.45 18.23
N ILE A 253 5.38 -15.68 17.78
CA ILE A 253 4.25 -16.15 16.97
C ILE A 253 4.67 -16.25 15.51
N ALA A 254 5.52 -15.34 15.05
CA ALA A 254 6.17 -15.37 13.75
C ALA A 254 7.69 -15.27 13.90
N ARG A 255 8.44 -15.57 12.84
CA ARG A 255 9.88 -15.38 12.77
C ARG A 255 10.20 -14.60 11.51
N TRP A 256 11.13 -13.65 11.60
CA TRP A 256 11.49 -12.79 10.48
C TRP A 256 12.03 -13.55 9.26
N GLU A 257 12.67 -14.67 9.49
CA GLU A 257 13.21 -15.56 8.44
C GLU A 257 12.12 -16.29 7.64
N ASP A 258 10.92 -16.43 8.19
CA ASP A 258 9.79 -17.08 7.54
C ASP A 258 8.88 -16.09 6.78
N ILE A 259 9.10 -14.77 6.94
CA ILE A 259 8.34 -13.72 6.28
C ILE A 259 8.94 -13.47 4.90
N LEU A 260 8.12 -13.58 3.86
CA LEU A 260 8.56 -13.36 2.47
C LEU A 260 8.31 -11.91 2.02
N PRO A 261 9.27 -11.31 1.30
CA PRO A 261 9.01 -10.05 0.61
C PRO A 261 8.18 -10.28 -0.65
N LEU A 262 7.23 -9.38 -0.94
CA LEU A 262 6.30 -9.48 -2.06
C LEU A 262 7.01 -9.57 -3.43
N GLU A 263 8.16 -8.91 -3.58
CA GLU A 263 8.95 -8.96 -4.81
C GLU A 263 9.36 -10.36 -5.24
N LYS A 264 9.63 -11.27 -4.30
CA LYS A 264 9.94 -12.66 -4.63
C LYS A 264 8.76 -13.35 -5.29
N ILE A 265 7.58 -13.17 -4.72
CA ILE A 265 6.35 -13.78 -5.23
C ILE A 265 5.97 -13.20 -6.60
N VAL A 266 6.12 -11.89 -6.78
CA VAL A 266 5.84 -11.22 -8.06
C VAL A 266 6.82 -11.68 -9.15
N ALA A 267 8.07 -11.98 -8.81
CA ALA A 267 9.06 -12.46 -9.76
C ALA A 267 8.86 -13.93 -10.15
N GLU A 268 8.53 -14.77 -9.18
CA GLU A 268 8.32 -16.21 -9.37
C GLU A 268 6.95 -16.54 -9.99
N GLY A 269 5.99 -15.63 -9.85
CA GLY A 269 4.59 -15.83 -10.24
C GLY A 269 3.73 -16.37 -9.08
N ALA A 270 2.52 -16.81 -9.40
CA ALA A 270 1.59 -17.31 -8.40
C ALA A 270 2.14 -18.56 -7.69
N LEU A 271 2.02 -18.58 -6.36
CA LEU A 271 2.47 -19.68 -5.53
C LEU A 271 1.73 -21.00 -5.87
N GLN A 272 2.50 -22.10 -6.03
CA GLN A 272 1.95 -23.40 -6.32
C GLN A 272 2.61 -24.49 -5.45
N PRO A 273 1.87 -25.19 -4.55
CA PRO A 273 0.48 -24.90 -4.19
C PRO A 273 0.34 -23.58 -3.42
N ARG A 274 -0.79 -22.90 -3.59
CA ARG A 274 -1.08 -21.68 -2.83
C ARG A 274 -1.36 -22.05 -1.36
N PRO A 275 -0.70 -21.39 -0.38
CA PRO A 275 -1.09 -21.48 1.03
C PRO A 275 -2.55 -21.00 1.22
N LYS A 276 -3.29 -21.62 2.11
CA LYS A 276 -4.73 -21.33 2.29
C LYS A 276 -4.95 -19.92 2.86
N ARG A 277 -4.29 -19.62 3.98
CA ARG A 277 -4.39 -18.33 4.69
C ARG A 277 -3.11 -17.54 4.54
N ILE A 278 -3.19 -16.38 3.91
CA ILE A 278 -2.04 -15.51 3.67
C ILE A 278 -2.28 -14.17 4.34
N PHE A 279 -1.28 -13.69 5.07
CA PHE A 279 -1.25 -12.33 5.61
C PHE A 279 -0.28 -11.47 4.81
N PHE A 280 -0.72 -10.31 4.37
CA PHE A 280 0.10 -9.29 3.73
C PHE A 280 0.15 -8.03 4.58
N GLN A 281 1.35 -7.61 4.98
CA GLN A 281 1.60 -6.36 5.69
C GLN A 281 2.19 -5.32 4.73
N SER A 282 1.48 -4.21 4.53
CA SER A 282 1.99 -3.05 3.80
C SER A 282 2.50 -1.98 4.75
N ASN A 283 3.76 -1.58 4.60
CA ASN A 283 4.39 -0.52 5.40
C ASN A 283 4.57 0.76 4.58
N GLY A 284 4.52 0.63 3.26
CA GLY A 284 4.77 1.70 2.30
C GLY A 284 6.25 2.09 2.21
N ILE A 285 6.82 1.94 1.04
CA ILE A 285 8.25 2.10 0.76
C ILE A 285 8.52 3.17 -0.31
N ALA A 286 9.73 3.71 -0.31
CA ALA A 286 10.12 4.76 -1.26
C ALA A 286 10.18 4.27 -2.70
N ASP A 287 10.36 2.97 -2.91
CA ASP A 287 10.34 2.32 -4.22
C ASP A 287 8.99 2.50 -4.92
N GLU A 288 7.90 2.37 -4.17
CA GLU A 288 6.53 2.61 -4.65
C GLU A 288 6.34 4.08 -5.05
N ASP A 289 6.86 5.01 -4.22
CA ASP A 289 6.81 6.44 -4.51
C ASP A 289 7.63 6.78 -5.76
N LEU A 290 8.80 6.15 -5.94
CA LEU A 290 9.64 6.29 -7.13
C LEU A 290 8.89 5.81 -8.38
N ALA A 291 8.23 4.66 -8.31
CA ALA A 291 7.51 4.07 -9.44
C ALA A 291 6.39 4.99 -9.95
N VAL A 292 5.50 5.45 -9.06
CA VAL A 292 4.41 6.36 -9.46
C VAL A 292 4.93 7.75 -9.83
N GLY A 293 5.96 8.24 -9.13
CA GLY A 293 6.58 9.52 -9.45
C GLY A 293 7.24 9.54 -10.84
N LYS A 294 7.96 8.46 -11.17
CA LYS A 294 8.54 8.30 -12.51
C LYS A 294 7.47 8.22 -13.59
N TYR A 295 6.41 7.44 -13.35
CA TYR A 295 5.29 7.35 -14.28
C TYR A 295 4.68 8.74 -14.55
N VAL A 296 4.36 9.49 -13.49
CA VAL A 296 3.82 10.85 -13.61
C VAL A 296 4.77 11.78 -14.36
N LEU A 297 6.08 11.74 -14.04
CA LEU A 297 7.09 12.54 -14.74
C LEU A 297 7.11 12.24 -16.26
N ASP A 298 7.03 10.97 -16.62
CA ASP A 298 7.03 10.58 -18.05
C ASP A 298 5.74 11.03 -18.76
N GLN A 299 4.59 10.93 -18.08
CA GLN A 299 3.32 11.40 -18.65
C GLN A 299 3.31 12.91 -18.90
N THR A 300 3.96 13.72 -18.05
CA THR A 300 4.09 15.17 -18.31
C THR A 300 4.84 15.45 -19.60
N LYS A 301 5.90 14.67 -19.89
CA LYS A 301 6.68 14.78 -21.14
C LYS A 301 5.84 14.33 -22.34
N ARG A 302 5.19 13.18 -22.26
CA ARG A 302 4.34 12.63 -23.34
C ARG A 302 3.19 13.56 -23.70
N LYS A 303 2.53 14.12 -22.69
CA LYS A 303 1.40 15.06 -22.89
C LYS A 303 1.85 16.50 -23.13
N LYS A 304 3.15 16.78 -23.20
CA LYS A 304 3.75 18.12 -23.40
C LYS A 304 3.14 19.18 -22.48
N MET A 305 2.96 18.84 -21.22
CA MET A 305 2.32 19.72 -20.24
C MET A 305 3.12 21.00 -19.99
N LYS A 306 2.45 22.14 -19.93
CA LYS A 306 3.05 23.38 -19.44
C LYS A 306 3.12 23.31 -17.91
N LEU A 307 4.31 23.20 -17.36
CA LEU A 307 4.55 23.09 -15.92
C LEU A 307 5.39 24.25 -15.43
N ARG A 308 5.24 24.58 -14.14
CA ARG A 308 6.14 25.53 -13.46
C ARG A 308 7.55 24.95 -13.45
N ARG A 309 8.50 25.75 -13.89
CA ARG A 309 9.94 25.40 -13.89
C ARG A 309 10.67 26.24 -12.85
N VAL A 310 11.65 25.62 -12.20
CA VAL A 310 12.57 26.29 -11.28
C VAL A 310 13.96 26.19 -11.87
N THR A 311 14.58 27.33 -12.10
CA THR A 311 15.89 27.44 -12.77
C THR A 311 17.04 27.47 -11.76
N GLU A 312 16.79 27.99 -10.57
CA GLU A 312 17.74 28.09 -9.46
C GLU A 312 17.15 27.40 -8.24
N ILE A 313 17.84 26.34 -7.79
CA ILE A 313 17.53 25.62 -6.55
C ILE A 313 18.82 25.49 -5.77
#